data_749f6dffe02984c5e709e688126846ee
#
_entry.id   749f6dffe02984c5e709e688126846ee
#
_cell.length_a   1.000
_cell.length_b   1.000
_cell.length_c   1.000
_cell.angle_alpha   90.00
_cell.angle_beta   90.00
_cell.angle_gamma   90.00
#
_symmetry.space_group_name_H-M   'P 1'
#
loop_
_entity.id
_entity.type
_entity.pdbx_description
1 polymer ?
#
loop_
_entity_poly.entity_id
_entity_poly.type
_entity_poly.pdbx_seq_one_letter_code
_entity_poly.pdbx_strand_id
1 'polypeptide(L)'
;SDVIFKPLDGMGGASIFRARKDEPNLNVIIETLTEFGQTQIMAQRYLPDIKDGDKRILMINGYPVDHVLARIPSSGETRGNLAAGGSGVARPLTDRDRWICEQIGPSLRAKQIHFAGLDVIGDCLTEINVTSPTCIREIDDQTGSHIADDLMQHIGQLLAVRSA
;
A
#
# COMPACT_ATOMS: atom_id res chain seq x y z
N SER A 1 10.65 -18.09 11.00
CA SER A 1 9.85 -17.34 10.02
C SER A 1 10.69 -16.21 9.46
N ASP A 2 10.51 -15.91 8.17
CA ASP A 2 11.22 -14.84 7.50
C ASP A 2 10.68 -13.48 7.95
N VAL A 3 11.54 -12.47 7.90
CA VAL A 3 11.23 -11.08 8.28
C VAL A 3 11.51 -10.18 7.09
N ILE A 4 10.68 -9.18 6.92
CA ILE A 4 10.91 -8.06 6.00
C ILE A 4 11.44 -6.89 6.81
N PHE A 5 12.59 -6.35 6.41
CA PHE A 5 13.12 -5.07 6.90
C PHE A 5 12.93 -4.01 5.82
N LYS A 6 12.45 -2.84 6.22
CA LYS A 6 12.25 -1.71 5.30
C LYS A 6 12.41 -0.37 6.02
N PRO A 7 12.84 0.70 5.32
CA PRO A 7 12.79 2.07 5.83
C PRO A 7 11.36 2.49 6.17
N LEU A 8 11.18 3.47 7.05
CA LEU A 8 9.87 4.04 7.37
C LEU A 8 9.41 5.05 6.31
N ASP A 9 10.32 5.66 5.58
CA ASP A 9 10.11 6.76 4.63
C ASP A 9 10.44 6.39 3.17
N GLY A 10 10.67 5.10 2.90
CA GLY A 10 10.96 4.60 1.56
C GLY A 10 9.75 4.61 0.63
N MET A 11 10.00 4.63 -0.68
CA MET A 11 8.98 4.50 -1.73
C MET A 11 9.39 3.50 -2.81
N GLY A 12 8.41 3.00 -3.57
CA GLY A 12 8.67 2.17 -4.76
C GLY A 12 9.32 0.81 -4.48
N GLY A 13 9.35 0.35 -3.23
CA GLY A 13 9.99 -0.90 -2.83
C GLY A 13 11.50 -0.81 -2.67
N ALA A 14 12.07 0.41 -2.61
CA ALA A 14 13.50 0.59 -2.37
C ALA A 14 13.90 0.13 -0.97
N SER A 15 15.06 -0.49 -0.88
CA SER A 15 15.65 -0.95 0.39
C SER A 15 14.77 -1.90 1.21
N ILE A 16 13.94 -2.71 0.56
CA ILE A 16 13.17 -3.78 1.21
C ILE A 16 13.99 -5.06 1.15
N PHE A 17 14.28 -5.64 2.31
CA PHE A 17 15.04 -6.88 2.43
C PHE A 17 14.20 -7.95 3.10
N ARG A 18 14.15 -9.13 2.47
CA ARG A 18 13.66 -10.35 3.11
C ARG A 18 14.85 -11.07 3.73
N ALA A 19 14.83 -11.28 5.04
CA ALA A 19 15.85 -12.00 5.77
C ALA A 19 15.27 -13.24 6.44
N ARG A 20 16.05 -14.32 6.45
CA ARG A 20 15.77 -15.56 7.18
C ARG A 20 16.50 -15.54 8.52
N LYS A 21 16.13 -16.45 9.41
CA LYS A 21 16.74 -16.54 10.75
C LYS A 21 18.27 -16.74 10.71
N ASP A 22 18.73 -17.44 9.70
CA ASP A 22 20.12 -17.82 9.45
C ASP A 22 20.74 -17.04 8.27
N GLU A 23 20.21 -15.86 7.99
CA GLU A 23 20.73 -14.97 6.94
C GLU A 23 22.14 -14.48 7.29
N PRO A 24 23.19 -14.86 6.52
CA PRO A 24 24.58 -14.46 6.84
C PRO A 24 24.80 -12.95 6.87
N ASN A 25 24.00 -12.20 6.08
CA ASN A 25 24.11 -10.76 5.95
C ASN A 25 23.16 -9.99 6.87
N LEU A 26 22.48 -10.66 7.81
CA LEU A 26 21.45 -10.03 8.65
C LEU A 26 21.97 -8.77 9.37
N ASN A 27 23.15 -8.87 9.98
CA ASN A 27 23.72 -7.72 10.69
C ASN A 27 24.03 -6.55 9.74
N VAL A 28 24.59 -6.85 8.56
CA VAL A 28 24.91 -5.82 7.55
C VAL A 28 23.63 -5.16 7.03
N ILE A 29 22.56 -5.92 6.83
CA ILE A 29 21.25 -5.37 6.43
C ILE A 29 20.75 -4.40 7.50
N ILE A 30 20.77 -4.82 8.78
CA ILE A 30 20.32 -3.99 9.90
C ILE A 30 21.20 -2.73 10.04
N GLU A 31 22.50 -2.87 10.05
CA GLU A 31 23.44 -1.74 10.14
C GLU A 31 23.24 -0.72 9.02
N THR A 32 23.10 -1.22 7.78
CA THR A 32 22.89 -0.36 6.60
C THR A 32 21.55 0.38 6.69
N LEU A 33 20.47 -0.32 6.99
CA LEU A 33 19.13 0.28 7.04
C LEU A 33 18.96 1.23 8.23
N THR A 34 19.62 0.94 9.36
CA THR A 34 19.55 1.78 10.56
C THR A 34 20.60 2.89 10.58
N GLU A 35 21.44 2.99 9.54
CA GLU A 35 22.58 3.93 9.54
C GLU A 35 23.42 3.78 10.83
N PHE A 36 23.79 2.52 11.12
CA PHE A 36 24.51 2.16 12.35
C PHE A 36 23.75 2.54 13.64
N GLY A 37 22.42 2.34 13.64
CA GLY A 37 21.56 2.56 14.81
C GLY A 37 21.07 4.00 14.99
N GLN A 38 21.27 4.86 14.01
CA GLN A 38 20.82 6.26 14.05
C GLN A 38 19.40 6.44 13.50
N THR A 39 18.93 5.54 12.64
CA THR A 39 17.63 5.61 11.97
C THR A 39 16.74 4.43 12.39
N GLN A 40 15.47 4.69 12.65
CA GLN A 40 14.48 3.65 12.92
C GLN A 40 14.03 3.00 11.61
N ILE A 41 13.84 1.69 11.65
CA ILE A 41 13.34 0.90 10.54
C ILE A 41 12.13 0.06 10.97
N MET A 42 11.40 -0.48 10.00
CA MET A 42 10.30 -1.40 10.25
C MET A 42 10.77 -2.85 10.04
N ALA A 43 10.39 -3.72 10.98
CA ALA A 43 10.51 -5.16 10.85
C ALA A 43 9.10 -5.78 10.83
N GLN A 44 8.76 -6.46 9.76
CA GLN A 44 7.45 -7.10 9.56
C GLN A 44 7.63 -8.60 9.28
N ARG A 45 6.63 -9.39 9.65
CA ARG A 45 6.57 -10.79 9.23
C ARG A 45 6.48 -10.86 7.71
N TYR A 46 7.28 -11.73 7.08
CA TYR A 46 7.10 -12.04 5.68
C TYR A 46 5.77 -12.77 5.45
N LEU A 47 4.99 -12.29 4.50
CA LEU A 47 3.70 -12.85 4.10
C LEU A 47 3.88 -13.59 2.76
N PRO A 48 3.80 -14.93 2.73
CA PRO A 48 3.97 -15.71 1.49
C PRO A 48 2.94 -15.38 0.40
N ASP A 49 1.79 -14.85 0.80
CA ASP A 49 0.69 -14.47 -0.10
C ASP A 49 1.07 -13.30 -1.05
N ILE A 50 2.24 -12.68 -0.84
CA ILE A 50 2.80 -11.68 -1.78
C ILE A 50 2.88 -12.21 -3.23
N LYS A 51 3.04 -13.52 -3.41
CA LYS A 51 3.03 -14.17 -4.74
C LYS A 51 1.72 -13.94 -5.52
N ASP A 52 0.60 -13.77 -4.80
CA ASP A 52 -0.73 -13.54 -5.36
C ASP A 52 -1.03 -12.03 -5.54
N GLY A 53 -0.08 -11.19 -5.13
CA GLY A 53 -0.06 -9.74 -5.27
C GLY A 53 -0.14 -8.99 -3.95
N ASP A 54 0.50 -7.83 -3.94
CA ASP A 54 0.31 -6.76 -2.95
C ASP A 54 -0.83 -5.87 -3.45
N LYS A 55 -1.98 -5.94 -2.80
CA LYS A 55 -3.19 -5.22 -3.22
C LYS A 55 -3.11 -3.76 -2.81
N ARG A 56 -3.19 -2.83 -3.76
CA ARG A 56 -3.44 -1.42 -3.51
C ARG A 56 -4.93 -1.15 -3.50
N ILE A 57 -5.48 -0.75 -2.36
CA ILE A 57 -6.87 -0.31 -2.20
C ILE A 57 -6.86 1.22 -2.05
N LEU A 58 -7.52 1.91 -2.97
CA LEU A 58 -7.66 3.37 -2.88
C LEU A 58 -8.87 3.73 -2.02
N MET A 59 -8.70 4.74 -1.17
CA MET A 59 -9.71 5.23 -0.24
C MET A 59 -9.99 6.70 -0.51
N ILE A 60 -11.26 7.05 -0.73
CA ILE A 60 -11.73 8.44 -0.85
C ILE A 60 -12.63 8.73 0.35
N ASN A 61 -12.32 9.76 1.11
CA ASN A 61 -13.08 10.15 2.31
C ASN A 61 -13.28 8.98 3.30
N GLY A 62 -12.30 8.08 3.40
CA GLY A 62 -12.36 6.91 4.29
C GLY A 62 -13.24 5.77 3.79
N TYR A 63 -13.66 5.78 2.52
CA TYR A 63 -14.38 4.70 1.86
C TYR A 63 -13.55 4.14 0.71
N PRO A 64 -13.53 2.81 0.52
CA PRO A 64 -12.80 2.21 -0.59
C PRO A 64 -13.50 2.45 -1.92
N VAL A 65 -12.71 2.53 -3.00
CA VAL A 65 -13.21 2.36 -4.36
C VAL A 65 -13.55 0.88 -4.62
N ASP A 66 -14.32 0.59 -5.66
CA ASP A 66 -14.87 -0.77 -5.89
C ASP A 66 -13.83 -1.83 -6.26
N HIS A 67 -12.66 -1.42 -6.76
CA HIS A 67 -11.62 -2.32 -7.22
C HIS A 67 -10.29 -2.05 -6.52
N VAL A 68 -9.50 -3.11 -6.34
CA VAL A 68 -8.10 -3.07 -5.92
C VAL A 68 -7.20 -3.28 -7.12
N LEU A 69 -5.96 -2.79 -7.06
CA LEU A 69 -4.91 -3.22 -7.97
C LEU A 69 -4.02 -4.25 -7.28
N ALA A 70 -4.10 -5.52 -7.67
CA ALA A 70 -3.14 -6.52 -7.24
C ALA A 70 -1.84 -6.34 -8.02
N ARG A 71 -0.77 -5.94 -7.33
CA ARG A 71 0.56 -5.74 -7.89
C ARG A 71 1.36 -7.02 -7.71
N ILE A 72 1.46 -7.79 -8.77
CA ILE A 72 2.05 -9.14 -8.76
C ILE A 72 3.55 -9.03 -9.02
N PRO A 73 4.42 -9.57 -8.13
CA PRO A 73 5.86 -9.57 -8.34
C PRO A 73 6.27 -10.27 -9.64
N SER A 74 7.31 -9.76 -10.28
CA SER A 74 7.97 -10.48 -11.38
C SER A 74 8.62 -11.77 -10.90
N SER A 75 8.88 -12.70 -11.80
CA SER A 75 9.55 -13.97 -11.46
C SER A 75 10.89 -13.71 -10.78
N GLY A 76 11.09 -14.33 -9.61
CA GLY A 76 12.31 -14.17 -8.80
C GLY A 76 12.34 -12.91 -7.91
N GLU A 77 11.33 -12.04 -7.99
CA GLU A 77 11.21 -10.83 -7.16
C GLU A 77 10.23 -11.08 -5.99
N THR A 78 10.44 -10.40 -4.88
CA THR A 78 9.55 -10.43 -3.71
C THR A 78 8.75 -9.15 -3.51
N ARG A 79 8.98 -8.12 -4.34
CA ARG A 79 8.30 -6.82 -4.29
C ARG A 79 7.23 -6.74 -5.36
N GLY A 80 5.99 -6.44 -4.98
CA GLY A 80 4.87 -6.25 -5.89
C GLY A 80 4.80 -4.86 -6.55
N ASN A 81 5.65 -3.92 -6.13
CA ASN A 81 5.61 -2.55 -6.62
C ASN A 81 5.78 -2.48 -8.14
N LEU A 82 4.90 -1.73 -8.82
CA LEU A 82 4.98 -1.52 -10.28
C LEU A 82 6.34 -0.91 -10.69
N ALA A 83 6.87 -0.01 -9.87
CA ALA A 83 8.19 0.59 -10.10
C ALA A 83 9.35 -0.44 -10.03
N ALA A 84 9.14 -1.59 -9.38
CA ALA A 84 10.07 -2.71 -9.33
C ALA A 84 9.82 -3.76 -10.45
N GLY A 85 8.98 -3.44 -11.45
CA GLY A 85 8.67 -4.33 -12.56
C GLY A 85 7.50 -5.28 -12.31
N GLY A 86 6.73 -5.09 -11.25
CA GLY A 86 5.50 -5.84 -11.00
C GLY A 86 4.42 -5.55 -12.06
N SER A 87 3.50 -6.49 -12.26
CA SER A 87 2.31 -6.31 -13.10
C SER A 87 1.09 -5.98 -12.25
N GLY A 88 0.26 -5.05 -12.73
CA GLY A 88 -0.98 -4.65 -12.05
C GLY A 88 -2.20 -5.32 -12.64
N VAL A 89 -3.00 -6.01 -11.81
CA VAL A 89 -4.28 -6.61 -12.20
C VAL A 89 -5.38 -6.08 -11.32
N ALA A 90 -6.35 -5.37 -11.92
CA ALA A 90 -7.53 -4.89 -11.20
C ALA A 90 -8.45 -6.06 -10.83
N ARG A 91 -8.94 -6.07 -9.59
CA ARG A 91 -9.85 -7.10 -9.05
C ARG A 91 -10.91 -6.45 -8.17
N PRO A 92 -12.12 -7.02 -8.06
CA PRO A 92 -13.09 -6.58 -7.05
C PRO A 92 -12.52 -6.74 -5.63
N LEU A 93 -12.97 -5.87 -4.70
CA LEU A 93 -12.65 -6.05 -3.28
C LEU A 93 -13.27 -7.35 -2.76
N THR A 94 -12.49 -8.09 -1.96
CA THR A 94 -13.02 -9.19 -1.15
C THR A 94 -13.75 -8.67 0.09
N ASP A 95 -14.51 -9.52 0.77
CA ASP A 95 -15.13 -9.17 2.06
C ASP A 95 -14.08 -8.80 3.11
N ARG A 96 -12.92 -9.45 3.07
CA ARG A 96 -11.79 -9.12 3.95
C ARG A 96 -11.20 -7.74 3.65
N ASP A 97 -11.05 -7.39 2.39
CA ASP A 97 -10.59 -6.06 1.98
C ASP A 97 -11.56 -4.98 2.48
N ARG A 98 -12.87 -5.19 2.31
CA ARG A 98 -13.92 -4.28 2.81
C ARG A 98 -13.84 -4.13 4.32
N TRP A 99 -13.72 -5.22 5.04
CA TRP A 99 -13.58 -5.19 6.50
C TRP A 99 -12.34 -4.38 6.94
N ILE A 100 -11.19 -4.56 6.29
CA ILE A 100 -9.97 -3.76 6.58
C ILE A 100 -10.26 -2.27 6.37
N CYS A 101 -10.89 -1.90 5.25
CA CYS A 101 -11.25 -0.53 4.94
C CYS A 101 -12.20 0.08 6.00
N GLU A 102 -13.18 -0.69 6.46
CA GLU A 102 -14.11 -0.29 7.53
C GLU A 102 -13.40 0.00 8.85
N GLN A 103 -12.35 -0.76 9.19
CA GLN A 103 -11.56 -0.51 10.40
C GLN A 103 -10.71 0.77 10.29
N ILE A 104 -10.18 1.07 9.10
CA ILE A 104 -9.26 2.19 8.87
C ILE A 104 -10.01 3.49 8.54
N GLY A 105 -11.11 3.41 7.80
CA GLY A 105 -11.86 4.55 7.31
C GLY A 105 -12.21 5.61 8.35
N PRO A 106 -12.74 5.25 9.54
CA PRO A 106 -13.04 6.22 10.60
C PRO A 106 -11.81 7.02 11.05
N SER A 107 -10.65 6.37 11.16
CA SER A 107 -9.39 7.04 11.53
C SER A 107 -8.91 8.02 10.46
N LEU A 108 -9.06 7.67 9.17
CA LEU A 108 -8.73 8.58 8.06
C LEU A 108 -9.62 9.83 8.10
N ARG A 109 -10.94 9.65 8.27
CA ARG A 109 -11.88 10.78 8.38
C ARG A 109 -11.59 11.67 9.58
N ALA A 110 -11.34 11.09 10.75
CA ALA A 110 -11.00 11.84 11.97
C ALA A 110 -9.71 12.68 11.81
N LYS A 111 -8.77 12.21 10.97
CA LYS A 111 -7.53 12.90 10.65
C LYS A 111 -7.64 13.81 9.42
N GLN A 112 -8.83 13.95 8.83
CA GLN A 112 -9.07 14.71 7.59
C GLN A 112 -8.17 14.25 6.41
N ILE A 113 -7.87 12.97 6.35
CA ILE A 113 -7.16 12.35 5.24
C ILE A 113 -8.20 11.92 4.20
N HIS A 114 -8.34 12.72 3.16
CA HIS A 114 -9.38 12.56 2.16
C HIS A 114 -9.03 11.58 1.05
N PHE A 115 -7.74 11.29 0.85
CA PHE A 115 -7.26 10.31 -0.11
C PHE A 115 -6.13 9.49 0.48
N ALA A 116 -6.25 8.17 0.44
CA ALA A 116 -5.25 7.23 0.95
C ALA A 116 -5.17 5.98 0.09
N GLY A 117 -4.03 5.29 0.15
CA GLY A 117 -3.84 3.95 -0.40
C GLY A 117 -3.50 2.97 0.71
N LEU A 118 -4.26 1.89 0.82
CA LEU A 118 -3.94 0.78 1.71
C LEU A 118 -3.24 -0.32 0.93
N ASP A 119 -2.15 -0.85 1.46
CA ASP A 119 -1.46 -2.00 0.90
C ASP A 119 -1.80 -3.24 1.72
N VAL A 120 -2.28 -4.29 1.05
CA VAL A 120 -2.79 -5.50 1.68
C VAL A 120 -2.21 -6.74 1.00
N ILE A 121 -1.54 -7.59 1.77
CA ILE A 121 -1.04 -8.89 1.32
C ILE A 121 -1.84 -9.99 2.00
N GLY A 122 -2.48 -10.84 1.20
CA GLY A 122 -3.45 -11.80 1.74
C GLY A 122 -4.55 -11.09 2.54
N ASP A 123 -4.63 -11.39 3.82
CA ASP A 123 -5.59 -10.83 4.78
C ASP A 123 -5.01 -9.76 5.70
N CYS A 124 -3.78 -9.31 5.44
CA CYS A 124 -3.03 -8.41 6.33
C CYS A 124 -2.79 -7.05 5.68
N LEU A 125 -3.20 -5.98 6.39
CA LEU A 125 -2.76 -4.62 6.09
C LEU A 125 -1.26 -4.50 6.36
N THR A 126 -0.50 -4.01 5.40
CA THR A 126 0.97 -3.88 5.49
C THR A 126 1.44 -2.43 5.50
N GLU A 127 0.64 -1.51 4.91
CA GLU A 127 1.01 -0.10 4.79
C GLU A 127 -0.22 0.78 4.57
N ILE A 128 -0.14 2.03 5.03
CA ILE A 128 -1.12 3.10 4.74
C ILE A 128 -0.37 4.26 4.11
N ASN A 129 -0.65 4.55 2.85
CA ASN A 129 -0.03 5.61 2.08
C ASN A 129 -0.95 6.83 2.05
N VAL A 130 -0.49 7.97 2.57
CA VAL A 130 -1.30 9.20 2.68
C VAL A 130 -0.78 10.35 1.84
N THR A 131 0.35 10.16 1.15
CA THR A 131 0.94 11.16 0.25
C THR A 131 0.93 10.62 -1.17
N SER A 132 0.03 11.15 -1.99
CA SER A 132 -0.09 10.84 -3.43
C SER A 132 -0.05 9.33 -3.76
N PRO A 133 -0.93 8.50 -3.18
CA PRO A 133 -0.95 7.07 -3.54
C PRO A 133 -1.25 6.92 -5.03
N THR A 134 -0.52 6.00 -5.66
CA THR A 134 -0.62 5.68 -7.10
C THR A 134 -1.69 4.63 -7.36
N CYS A 135 -1.88 4.26 -8.63
CA CYS A 135 -2.73 3.18 -9.16
C CYS A 135 -4.15 3.60 -9.57
N ILE A 136 -4.49 4.89 -9.58
CA ILE A 136 -5.78 5.36 -10.12
C ILE A 136 -5.90 4.94 -11.59
N ARG A 137 -4.91 5.30 -12.42
CA ARG A 137 -4.96 5.07 -13.87
C ARG A 137 -5.01 3.59 -14.22
N GLU A 138 -4.21 2.79 -13.54
CA GLU A 138 -4.16 1.35 -13.77
C GLU A 138 -5.48 0.65 -13.43
N ILE A 139 -6.23 1.15 -12.43
CA ILE A 139 -7.56 0.63 -12.09
C ILE A 139 -8.58 1.15 -13.11
N ASP A 140 -8.62 2.46 -13.38
CA ASP A 140 -9.57 3.07 -14.30
C ASP A 140 -9.47 2.46 -15.70
N ASP A 141 -8.24 2.28 -16.23
CA ASP A 141 -7.99 1.70 -17.56
C ASP A 141 -8.51 0.25 -17.67
N GLN A 142 -8.49 -0.52 -16.59
CA GLN A 142 -8.92 -1.93 -16.60
C GLN A 142 -10.40 -2.12 -16.25
N THR A 143 -11.01 -1.19 -15.55
CA THR A 143 -12.38 -1.37 -15.00
C THR A 143 -13.39 -0.40 -15.57
N GLY A 144 -12.95 0.66 -16.25
CA GLY A 144 -13.82 1.76 -16.68
C GLY A 144 -14.31 2.63 -15.51
N SER A 145 -13.69 2.56 -14.35
CA SER A 145 -13.94 3.48 -13.22
C SER A 145 -13.47 4.90 -13.55
N HIS A 146 -13.87 5.85 -12.73
CA HIS A 146 -13.51 7.28 -12.83
C HIS A 146 -13.06 7.79 -11.46
N ILE A 147 -12.08 7.12 -10.86
CA ILE A 147 -11.62 7.37 -9.48
C ILE A 147 -11.11 8.81 -9.31
N ALA A 148 -10.45 9.36 -10.34
CA ALA A 148 -9.99 10.74 -10.29
C ALA A 148 -11.16 11.73 -10.24
N ASP A 149 -12.23 11.50 -10.98
CA ASP A 149 -13.43 12.36 -10.98
C ASP A 149 -14.14 12.28 -9.62
N ASP A 150 -14.26 11.08 -9.03
CA ASP A 150 -14.85 10.87 -7.70
C ASP A 150 -14.06 11.64 -6.63
N LEU A 151 -12.73 11.60 -6.69
CA LEU A 151 -11.87 12.37 -5.78
C LEU A 151 -12.07 13.87 -5.97
N MET A 152 -12.09 14.36 -7.20
CA MET A 152 -12.30 15.79 -7.49
C MET A 152 -13.69 16.27 -7.10
N GLN A 153 -14.71 15.44 -7.29
CA GLN A 153 -16.07 15.73 -6.81
C GLN A 153 -16.11 15.87 -5.29
N HIS A 154 -15.47 14.95 -4.58
CA HIS A 154 -15.36 15.02 -3.11
C HIS A 154 -14.65 16.30 -2.65
N ILE A 155 -13.53 16.68 -3.29
CA ILE A 155 -12.81 17.94 -3.00
C ILE A 155 -13.71 19.15 -3.24
N GLY A 156 -14.44 19.16 -4.35
CA GLY A 156 -15.40 20.25 -4.67
C GLY A 156 -16.47 20.41 -3.58
N GLN A 157 -17.02 19.30 -3.07
CA GLN A 157 -17.99 19.31 -1.96
C GLN A 157 -17.40 19.92 -0.68
N LEU A 158 -16.15 19.55 -0.33
CA LEU A 158 -15.48 20.10 0.85
C LEU A 158 -15.26 21.60 0.74
N LEU A 159 -14.89 22.12 -0.42
CA LEU A 159 -14.69 23.53 -0.65
C LEU A 159 -16.02 24.31 -0.59
N ALA A 160 -17.10 23.77 -1.14
CA ALA A 160 -18.42 24.38 -1.09
C ALA A 160 -18.93 24.56 0.35
N VAL A 161 -18.71 23.57 1.22
CA VAL A 161 -19.10 23.64 2.65
C VAL A 161 -18.29 24.71 3.41
N ARG A 162 -17.02 24.94 3.05
CA ARG A 162 -16.17 25.94 3.70
C ARG A 162 -16.48 27.38 3.26
N SER A 163 -17.20 27.54 2.16
CA SER A 163 -17.54 28.85 1.58
C SER A 163 -18.95 29.33 1.98
N ALA A 164 -19.70 28.50 2.69
CA ALA A 164 -21.03 28.77 3.21
C ALA A 164 -20.99 29.09 4.71
#